data_c54b0eebfddf30f52dd5503f2ade58a8
#
_entry.id   c54b0eebfddf30f52dd5503f2ade58a8
#
_cell.length_a   1.000
_cell.length_b   1.000
_cell.length_c   1.000
_cell.angle_alpha   90.00
_cell.angle_beta   90.00
_cell.angle_gamma   90.00
#
_symmetry.space_group_name_H-M   'P 1'
#
loop_
_entity.id
_entity.type
_entity.pdbx_description
1 polymer ?
#
loop_
_entity_poly.entity_id
_entity_poly.type
_entity_poly.pdbx_seq_one_letter_code
_entity_poly.pdbx_strand_id
1 'polypeptide(L)'
;RDKNGKIIAGFYAGRTHSIIANTDCLLGAEENEAILNEVISWMEVCKVEPYDEKTGKGLVRHVLIRKGFTTKELMVCLVINGRKIPQVEKLVDRLQKIEGVTAIMANVNTEQTNVILGKEIQPIWGQDYIEDYIGNVKYRISPLSFYQVNPVQTEKLYGKALEYAGLTGKETVWDLYCGIGTISLFLAQKAKQVYGVEIVPPAIADAKDNARRNGIQNAEFYVGKAEEILPHKYETENVKADVIVVDPPRKGCDEALLETIVKMQPERVVYVSCDSATLARDLKYLTANGYKAERLATVDMFPMTVHVETVVLLSKGEVDSKKIR
;
A
#
# COMPACT_ATOMS: atom_id res chain seq x y z
N ARG A 1 19.80 -20.75 4.56
CA ARG A 1 21.02 -21.01 5.36
C ARG A 1 22.23 -20.43 4.69
N ASP A 2 23.19 -19.98 5.48
CA ASP A 2 24.50 -19.53 4.97
C ASP A 2 25.41 -20.74 4.62
N LYS A 3 26.65 -20.47 4.21
CA LYS A 3 27.65 -21.49 3.84
C LYS A 3 28.02 -22.43 5.00
N ASN A 4 27.80 -21.98 6.24
CA ASN A 4 28.10 -22.75 7.47
C ASN A 4 26.86 -23.48 7.99
N GLY A 5 25.74 -23.43 7.28
CA GLY A 5 24.48 -24.05 7.67
C GLY A 5 23.65 -23.28 8.69
N LYS A 6 24.05 -22.05 9.08
CA LYS A 6 23.30 -21.19 9.99
C LYS A 6 22.08 -20.61 9.29
N ILE A 7 20.93 -20.54 9.98
CA ILE A 7 19.75 -19.83 9.48
C ILE A 7 20.05 -18.34 9.47
N ILE A 8 19.79 -17.70 8.34
CA ILE A 8 19.93 -16.25 8.16
C ILE A 8 18.62 -15.63 7.69
N ALA A 9 18.35 -14.40 8.09
CA ALA A 9 17.32 -13.55 7.55
C ALA A 9 17.94 -12.30 6.91
N GLY A 10 17.27 -11.72 5.92
CA GLY A 10 17.75 -10.54 5.22
C GLY A 10 16.99 -10.29 3.92
N PHE A 11 17.64 -9.59 3.02
CA PHE A 11 17.06 -9.20 1.74
C PHE A 11 17.76 -9.89 0.57
N TYR A 12 17.05 -10.06 -0.53
CA TYR A 12 17.66 -10.59 -1.75
C TYR A 12 18.66 -9.61 -2.36
N ALA A 13 19.82 -10.10 -2.72
CA ALA A 13 20.75 -9.34 -3.55
C ALA A 13 20.11 -9.04 -4.91
N GLY A 14 20.26 -7.83 -5.39
CA GLY A 14 19.64 -7.37 -6.63
C GLY A 14 19.85 -8.34 -7.80
N ARG A 15 18.78 -8.71 -8.48
CA ARG A 15 18.74 -9.64 -9.61
C ARG A 15 19.19 -11.07 -9.28
N THR A 16 19.14 -11.46 -8.02
CA THR A 16 19.46 -12.82 -7.55
C THR A 16 18.48 -13.30 -6.51
N HIS A 17 18.53 -14.59 -6.16
CA HIS A 17 17.82 -15.19 -5.02
C HIS A 17 18.76 -15.46 -3.83
N SER A 18 19.94 -14.83 -3.82
CA SER A 18 20.87 -14.93 -2.69
C SER A 18 20.48 -13.94 -1.61
N ILE A 19 20.40 -14.39 -0.36
CA ILE A 19 20.06 -13.55 0.78
C ILE A 19 21.33 -12.88 1.30
N ILE A 20 21.29 -11.55 1.40
CA ILE A 20 22.27 -10.78 2.17
C ILE A 20 21.72 -10.73 3.59
N ALA A 21 22.47 -11.33 4.53
CA ALA A 21 22.08 -11.32 5.94
C ALA A 21 22.00 -9.89 6.46
N ASN A 22 20.84 -9.48 6.91
CA ASN A 22 20.57 -8.17 7.49
C ASN A 22 19.34 -8.26 8.39
N THR A 23 19.51 -8.02 9.65
CA THR A 23 18.44 -7.96 10.66
C THR A 23 18.20 -6.55 11.19
N ASP A 24 19.15 -5.63 10.91
CA ASP A 24 19.15 -4.23 11.34
C ASP A 24 19.06 -3.32 10.10
N CYS A 25 17.85 -3.20 9.54
CA CYS A 25 17.58 -2.30 8.43
C CYS A 25 17.13 -0.93 8.96
N LEU A 26 17.88 0.13 8.63
CA LEU A 26 17.56 1.51 9.05
C LEU A 26 16.20 2.04 8.58
N LEU A 27 15.59 1.42 7.56
CA LEU A 27 14.24 1.72 7.11
C LEU A 27 13.17 0.87 7.82
N GLY A 28 13.58 -0.12 8.59
CA GLY A 28 12.69 -1.01 9.33
C GLY A 28 12.29 -0.46 10.70
N ALA A 29 11.42 -1.19 11.37
CA ALA A 29 11.12 -0.94 12.77
C ALA A 29 12.31 -1.32 13.65
N GLU A 30 12.54 -0.59 14.74
CA GLU A 30 13.63 -0.85 15.71
C GLU A 30 13.56 -2.26 16.29
N GLU A 31 12.34 -2.80 16.39
CA GLU A 31 12.08 -4.14 16.93
C GLU A 31 12.38 -5.28 15.93
N ASN A 32 12.67 -4.98 14.66
CA ASN A 32 12.90 -5.98 13.63
C ASN A 32 13.99 -6.98 14.01
N GLU A 33 15.12 -6.49 14.53
CA GLU A 33 16.23 -7.35 14.95
C GLU A 33 15.81 -8.32 16.05
N ALA A 34 15.14 -7.83 17.10
CA ALA A 34 14.66 -8.66 18.20
C ALA A 34 13.67 -9.73 17.70
N ILE A 35 12.70 -9.35 16.86
CA ILE A 35 11.70 -10.26 16.29
C ILE A 35 12.37 -11.33 15.43
N LEU A 36 13.27 -10.95 14.53
CA LEU A 36 13.96 -11.90 13.65
C LEU A 36 14.85 -12.86 14.42
N ASN A 37 15.55 -12.39 15.48
CA ASN A 37 16.38 -13.24 16.31
C ASN A 37 15.54 -14.27 17.07
N GLU A 38 14.36 -13.89 17.60
CA GLU A 38 13.45 -14.83 18.27
C GLU A 38 12.86 -15.86 17.29
N VAL A 39 12.49 -15.45 16.07
CA VAL A 39 12.03 -16.38 15.02
C VAL A 39 13.15 -17.36 14.65
N ILE A 40 14.36 -16.89 14.39
CA ILE A 40 15.51 -17.76 14.03
C ILE A 40 15.82 -18.72 15.19
N SER A 41 15.86 -18.23 16.43
CA SER A 41 16.10 -19.07 17.62
C SER A 41 15.04 -20.14 17.79
N TRP A 42 13.75 -19.81 17.59
CA TRP A 42 12.68 -20.79 17.58
C TRP A 42 12.86 -21.83 16.46
N MET A 43 13.21 -21.41 15.25
CA MET A 43 13.45 -22.32 14.14
C MET A 43 14.58 -23.31 14.43
N GLU A 44 15.68 -22.86 15.01
CA GLU A 44 16.82 -23.70 15.39
C GLU A 44 16.45 -24.71 16.49
N VAL A 45 15.80 -24.24 17.57
CA VAL A 45 15.40 -25.08 18.71
C VAL A 45 14.35 -26.12 18.31
N CYS A 46 13.38 -25.71 17.47
CA CYS A 46 12.27 -26.58 17.07
C CYS A 46 12.55 -27.35 15.76
N LYS A 47 13.75 -27.22 15.20
CA LYS A 47 14.18 -27.87 13.94
C LYS A 47 13.25 -27.55 12.79
N VAL A 48 12.82 -26.29 12.70
CA VAL A 48 12.00 -25.78 11.61
C VAL A 48 12.92 -25.29 10.51
N GLU A 49 12.80 -25.88 9.33
CA GLU A 49 13.67 -25.53 8.19
C GLU A 49 13.18 -24.27 7.47
N PRO A 50 14.09 -23.34 7.13
CA PRO A 50 13.80 -22.26 6.21
C PRO A 50 13.49 -22.82 4.81
N TYR A 51 12.61 -22.13 4.09
CA TYR A 51 12.26 -22.52 2.72
C TYR A 51 13.45 -22.30 1.79
N ASP A 52 13.72 -23.30 0.97
CA ASP A 52 14.71 -23.27 -0.10
C ASP A 52 13.99 -23.23 -1.45
N GLU A 53 14.11 -22.13 -2.16
CA GLU A 53 13.45 -21.90 -3.45
C GLU A 53 13.90 -22.89 -4.55
N LYS A 54 15.12 -23.43 -4.46
CA LYS A 54 15.63 -24.39 -5.45
C LYS A 54 15.01 -25.76 -5.30
N THR A 55 14.78 -26.18 -4.07
CA THR A 55 14.23 -27.50 -3.77
C THR A 55 12.75 -27.51 -3.49
N GLY A 56 12.15 -26.33 -3.23
CA GLY A 56 10.75 -26.18 -2.79
C GLY A 56 10.48 -26.74 -1.40
N LYS A 57 11.53 -27.01 -0.60
CA LYS A 57 11.44 -27.61 0.73
C LYS A 57 11.65 -26.57 1.83
N GLY A 58 11.23 -26.91 3.05
CA GLY A 58 11.27 -26.03 4.21
C GLY A 58 9.95 -25.30 4.43
N LEU A 59 9.78 -24.73 5.62
CA LEU A 59 8.52 -24.16 6.06
C LEU A 59 8.50 -22.64 5.98
N VAL A 60 9.43 -21.96 6.65
CA VAL A 60 9.40 -20.49 6.78
C VAL A 60 10.06 -19.84 5.57
N ARG A 61 9.26 -19.06 4.83
CA ARG A 61 9.69 -18.36 3.61
C ARG A 61 10.12 -16.92 3.92
N HIS A 62 9.24 -16.16 4.59
CA HIS A 62 9.47 -14.76 4.93
C HIS A 62 8.90 -14.45 6.31
N VAL A 63 9.37 -13.35 6.89
CA VAL A 63 8.79 -12.73 8.07
C VAL A 63 8.35 -11.33 7.69
N LEU A 64 7.04 -11.08 7.69
CA LEU A 64 6.48 -9.75 7.50
C LEU A 64 6.27 -9.13 8.88
N ILE A 65 6.90 -7.98 9.11
CA ILE A 65 6.74 -7.20 10.33
C ILE A 65 6.05 -5.89 9.94
N ARG A 66 4.98 -5.56 10.66
CA ARG A 66 4.27 -4.29 10.52
C ARG A 66 4.24 -3.57 11.84
N LYS A 67 4.48 -2.27 11.82
CA LYS A 67 4.45 -1.40 13.00
C LYS A 67 3.47 -0.26 12.79
N GLY A 68 2.57 -0.07 13.75
CA GLY A 68 1.84 1.18 13.93
C GLY A 68 2.75 2.18 14.64
N PHE A 69 3.18 3.21 13.94
CA PHE A 69 4.17 4.15 14.49
C PHE A 69 3.58 5.04 15.58
N THR A 70 2.29 5.36 15.49
CA THR A 70 1.58 6.13 16.52
C THR A 70 1.12 5.24 17.67
N THR A 71 0.54 4.09 17.36
CA THR A 71 -0.01 3.16 18.35
C THR A 71 1.04 2.28 19.02
N LYS A 72 2.21 2.12 18.37
CA LYS A 72 3.28 1.19 18.76
C LYS A 72 2.91 -0.29 18.65
N GLU A 73 1.77 -0.61 18.06
CA GLU A 73 1.37 -1.98 17.81
C GLU A 73 2.26 -2.64 16.76
N LEU A 74 2.63 -3.90 17.01
CA LEU A 74 3.44 -4.72 16.13
C LEU A 74 2.68 -5.97 15.70
N MET A 75 2.72 -6.26 14.41
CA MET A 75 2.26 -7.50 13.82
C MET A 75 3.45 -8.28 13.29
N VAL A 76 3.54 -9.55 13.65
CA VAL A 76 4.50 -10.52 13.10
C VAL A 76 3.73 -11.56 12.30
N CYS A 77 3.94 -11.60 10.98
CA CYS A 77 3.31 -12.56 10.11
C CYS A 77 4.36 -13.45 9.43
N LEU A 78 4.34 -14.74 9.72
CA LEU A 78 5.20 -15.74 9.09
C LEU A 78 4.59 -16.15 7.76
N VAL A 79 5.32 -15.99 6.67
CA VAL A 79 4.94 -16.58 5.37
C VAL A 79 5.48 -18.00 5.32
N ILE A 80 4.59 -18.97 5.20
CA ILE A 80 4.91 -20.39 5.36
C ILE A 80 4.52 -21.22 4.14
N ASN A 81 5.37 -22.20 3.82
CA ASN A 81 5.13 -23.23 2.82
C ASN A 81 4.40 -24.43 3.44
N GLY A 82 3.17 -24.20 3.85
CA GLY A 82 2.34 -25.21 4.52
C GLY A 82 1.27 -24.57 5.39
N ARG A 83 0.51 -25.38 6.13
CA ARG A 83 -0.59 -24.91 6.98
C ARG A 83 -0.38 -25.16 8.47
N LYS A 84 0.69 -25.85 8.84
CA LYS A 84 0.97 -26.19 10.24
C LYS A 84 2.34 -25.67 10.64
N ILE A 85 2.40 -25.04 11.78
CA ILE A 85 3.63 -24.52 12.38
C ILE A 85 3.98 -25.43 13.58
N PRO A 86 5.09 -26.17 13.54
CA PRO A 86 5.49 -27.01 14.65
C PRO A 86 5.80 -26.18 15.91
N GLN A 87 5.31 -26.63 17.06
CA GLN A 87 5.57 -26.00 18.36
C GLN A 87 5.33 -24.48 18.33
N VAL A 88 4.23 -24.07 17.71
CA VAL A 88 3.86 -22.66 17.50
C VAL A 88 3.73 -21.89 18.84
N GLU A 89 3.30 -22.58 19.89
CA GLU A 89 3.21 -22.03 21.26
C GLU A 89 4.55 -21.50 21.75
N LYS A 90 5.66 -22.16 21.42
CA LYS A 90 7.00 -21.69 21.80
C LYS A 90 7.40 -20.42 21.04
N LEU A 91 6.93 -20.27 19.81
CA LEU A 91 7.13 -19.02 19.06
C LEU A 91 6.31 -17.89 19.67
N VAL A 92 5.04 -18.14 19.98
CA VAL A 92 4.16 -17.18 20.64
C VAL A 92 4.75 -16.72 21.97
N ASP A 93 5.20 -17.66 22.84
CA ASP A 93 5.80 -17.36 24.13
C ASP A 93 7.06 -16.47 24.04
N ARG A 94 7.75 -16.50 22.91
CA ARG A 94 8.91 -15.64 22.65
C ARG A 94 8.51 -14.27 22.15
N LEU A 95 7.68 -14.23 21.10
CA LEU A 95 7.31 -12.99 20.43
C LEU A 95 6.42 -12.09 21.29
N GLN A 96 5.51 -12.64 22.09
CA GLN A 96 4.64 -11.85 22.98
C GLN A 96 5.38 -11.09 24.10
N LYS A 97 6.67 -11.42 24.36
CA LYS A 97 7.52 -10.71 25.30
C LYS A 97 8.13 -9.44 24.72
N ILE A 98 8.09 -9.30 23.41
CA ILE A 98 8.56 -8.09 22.73
C ILE A 98 7.47 -7.04 22.88
N GLU A 99 7.83 -5.90 23.44
CA GLU A 99 6.89 -4.79 23.65
C GLU A 99 6.25 -4.35 22.34
N GLY A 100 4.95 -4.15 22.36
CA GLY A 100 4.16 -3.73 21.18
C GLY A 100 3.64 -4.89 20.35
N VAL A 101 4.10 -6.12 20.46
CA VAL A 101 3.54 -7.25 19.71
C VAL A 101 2.11 -7.54 20.17
N THR A 102 1.14 -7.26 19.29
CA THR A 102 -0.30 -7.44 19.51
C THR A 102 -0.92 -8.47 18.58
N ALA A 103 -0.22 -8.83 17.50
CA ALA A 103 -0.70 -9.76 16.48
C ALA A 103 0.41 -10.70 16.01
N ILE A 104 0.16 -12.00 16.06
CA ILE A 104 1.03 -13.03 15.46
C ILE A 104 0.18 -13.86 14.51
N MET A 105 0.63 -13.98 13.26
CA MET A 105 -0.14 -14.58 12.19
C MET A 105 0.73 -15.48 11.30
N ALA A 106 0.09 -16.33 10.52
CA ALA A 106 0.71 -17.00 9.40
C ALA A 106 0.00 -16.61 8.09
N ASN A 107 0.78 -16.47 7.05
CA ASN A 107 0.32 -16.38 5.68
C ASN A 107 0.75 -17.64 4.94
N VAL A 108 -0.22 -18.38 4.40
CA VAL A 108 0.05 -19.62 3.68
C VAL A 108 0.39 -19.32 2.24
N ASN A 109 1.62 -19.63 1.85
CA ASN A 109 2.07 -19.51 0.47
C ASN A 109 2.85 -20.78 0.06
N THR A 110 2.19 -21.69 -0.61
CA THR A 110 2.77 -22.95 -1.10
C THR A 110 3.14 -22.91 -2.58
N GLU A 111 2.90 -21.77 -3.25
CA GLU A 111 3.18 -21.63 -4.67
C GLU A 111 4.67 -21.33 -4.91
N GLN A 112 5.23 -21.88 -5.98
CA GLN A 112 6.60 -21.62 -6.42
C GLN A 112 6.63 -20.42 -7.37
N THR A 113 6.35 -19.26 -6.83
CA THR A 113 6.32 -17.98 -7.55
C THR A 113 7.10 -16.90 -6.80
N ASN A 114 7.38 -15.79 -7.47
CA ASN A 114 8.00 -14.61 -6.84
C ASN A 114 7.02 -13.80 -5.95
N VAL A 115 5.76 -14.23 -5.86
CA VAL A 115 4.76 -13.59 -5.00
C VAL A 115 5.06 -13.95 -3.55
N ILE A 116 5.27 -12.95 -2.71
CA ILE A 116 5.65 -13.16 -1.30
C ILE A 116 4.46 -13.67 -0.48
N LEU A 117 3.30 -12.99 -0.59
CA LEU A 117 2.13 -13.29 0.23
C LEU A 117 1.14 -14.18 -0.53
N GLY A 118 0.73 -15.26 0.11
CA GLY A 118 -0.41 -16.06 -0.33
C GLY A 118 -1.75 -15.42 0.05
N LYS A 119 -2.85 -16.03 -0.34
CA LYS A 119 -4.20 -15.51 -0.11
C LYS A 119 -4.78 -15.88 1.26
N GLU A 120 -4.29 -16.94 1.87
CA GLU A 120 -4.81 -17.48 3.15
C GLU A 120 -4.02 -16.88 4.32
N ILE A 121 -4.75 -16.28 5.27
CA ILE A 121 -4.20 -15.79 6.53
C ILE A 121 -4.76 -16.64 7.67
N GLN A 122 -3.89 -17.04 8.60
CA GLN A 122 -4.23 -17.80 9.79
C GLN A 122 -3.80 -16.99 11.03
N PRO A 123 -4.75 -16.46 11.82
CA PRO A 123 -4.43 -15.88 13.13
C PRO A 123 -3.82 -16.96 14.04
N ILE A 124 -2.72 -16.62 14.72
CA ILE A 124 -2.05 -17.52 15.67
C ILE A 124 -2.28 -17.04 17.09
N TRP A 125 -2.07 -15.74 17.34
CA TRP A 125 -2.23 -15.14 18.64
C TRP A 125 -2.54 -13.64 18.54
N GLY A 126 -3.33 -13.14 19.48
CA GLY A 126 -3.69 -11.74 19.57
C GLY A 126 -4.72 -11.31 18.53
N GLN A 127 -4.59 -10.09 18.03
CA GLN A 127 -5.48 -9.53 17.03
C GLN A 127 -5.12 -10.03 15.62
N ASP A 128 -6.06 -9.90 14.68
CA ASP A 128 -5.84 -10.21 13.25
C ASP A 128 -5.45 -8.96 12.43
N TYR A 129 -5.14 -7.86 13.09
CA TYR A 129 -4.72 -6.57 12.53
C TYR A 129 -3.90 -5.78 13.54
N ILE A 130 -3.30 -4.69 13.10
CA ILE A 130 -2.85 -3.58 13.94
C ILE A 130 -3.54 -2.30 13.50
N GLU A 131 -3.52 -1.29 14.36
CA GLU A 131 -4.03 0.04 14.06
C GLU A 131 -2.89 1.06 13.96
N ASP A 132 -3.04 2.06 13.10
CA ASP A 132 -2.17 3.23 13.07
C ASP A 132 -2.92 4.47 12.55
N TYR A 133 -2.27 5.62 12.62
CA TYR A 133 -2.83 6.89 12.19
C TYR A 133 -2.02 7.51 11.05
N ILE A 134 -2.72 8.15 10.10
CA ILE A 134 -2.15 9.12 9.17
C ILE A 134 -2.90 10.42 9.42
N GLY A 135 -2.22 11.43 9.99
CA GLY A 135 -2.89 12.61 10.53
C GLY A 135 -3.92 12.23 11.60
N ASN A 136 -5.17 12.64 11.41
CA ASN A 136 -6.27 12.35 12.34
C ASN A 136 -7.08 11.09 11.97
N VAL A 137 -6.74 10.39 10.91
CA VAL A 137 -7.49 9.22 10.44
C VAL A 137 -6.82 7.94 10.91
N LYS A 138 -7.60 7.09 11.59
CA LYS A 138 -7.17 5.79 12.08
C LYS A 138 -7.41 4.73 11.01
N TYR A 139 -6.41 3.87 10.80
CA TYR A 139 -6.48 2.76 9.84
C TYR A 139 -6.28 1.43 10.54
N ARG A 140 -7.12 0.46 10.17
CA ARG A 140 -6.91 -0.95 10.43
C ARG A 140 -6.02 -1.52 9.32
N ILE A 141 -4.95 -2.20 9.70
CA ILE A 141 -3.93 -2.71 8.81
C ILE A 141 -3.85 -4.22 9.00
N SER A 142 -4.30 -4.97 8.00
CA SER A 142 -4.18 -6.43 7.95
C SER A 142 -2.86 -6.86 7.30
N PRO A 143 -2.46 -8.14 7.37
CA PRO A 143 -1.24 -8.61 6.69
C PRO A 143 -1.24 -8.35 5.19
N LEU A 144 -2.40 -8.39 4.54
CA LEU A 144 -2.54 -8.21 3.08
C LEU A 144 -2.78 -6.77 2.66
N SER A 145 -3.08 -5.86 3.60
CA SER A 145 -3.29 -4.44 3.30
C SER A 145 -2.02 -3.81 2.79
N PHE A 146 -2.11 -3.02 1.72
CA PHE A 146 -1.04 -2.08 1.40
C PHE A 146 -1.08 -0.93 2.39
N TYR A 147 0.02 -0.63 3.03
CA TYR A 147 0.19 0.51 3.93
C TYR A 147 1.62 1.05 3.78
N GLN A 148 1.75 2.35 3.66
CA GLN A 148 3.03 3.01 3.43
C GLN A 148 3.99 2.78 4.60
N VAL A 149 5.25 2.46 4.30
CA VAL A 149 6.25 2.05 5.31
C VAL A 149 6.85 3.22 6.10
N ASN A 150 6.72 4.46 5.61
CA ASN A 150 7.26 5.65 6.25
C ASN A 150 6.11 6.62 6.59
N PRO A 151 5.48 6.50 7.76
CA PRO A 151 4.27 7.28 8.10
C PRO A 151 4.53 8.78 8.19
N VAL A 152 5.72 9.21 8.59
CA VAL A 152 6.10 10.64 8.64
C VAL A 152 6.10 11.25 7.24
N GLN A 153 6.64 10.53 6.26
CA GLN A 153 6.65 10.99 4.88
C GLN A 153 5.30 10.76 4.20
N THR A 154 4.55 9.73 4.61
CA THR A 154 3.19 9.47 4.11
C THR A 154 2.25 10.63 4.43
N GLU A 155 2.32 11.18 5.64
CA GLU A 155 1.51 12.35 6.00
C GLU A 155 1.86 13.57 5.13
N LYS A 156 3.15 13.78 4.82
CA LYS A 156 3.58 14.84 3.90
C LYS A 156 3.11 14.60 2.46
N LEU A 157 3.22 13.34 1.99
CA LEU A 157 2.77 12.94 0.65
C LEU A 157 1.27 13.21 0.48
N TYR A 158 0.46 12.72 1.43
CA TYR A 158 -0.99 12.90 1.39
C TYR A 158 -1.40 14.35 1.67
N GLY A 159 -0.64 15.07 2.51
CA GLY A 159 -0.80 16.51 2.69
C GLY A 159 -0.58 17.29 1.39
N LYS A 160 0.41 16.88 0.56
CA LYS A 160 0.61 17.47 -0.78
C LYS A 160 -0.50 17.10 -1.75
N ALA A 161 -0.97 15.84 -1.73
CA ALA A 161 -2.10 15.44 -2.55
C ALA A 161 -3.37 16.26 -2.20
N LEU A 162 -3.64 16.44 -0.90
CA LEU A 162 -4.75 17.26 -0.42
C LEU A 162 -4.61 18.75 -0.80
N GLU A 163 -3.40 19.32 -0.66
CA GLU A 163 -3.09 20.69 -1.09
C GLU A 163 -3.37 20.88 -2.58
N TYR A 164 -2.90 19.92 -3.41
CA TYR A 164 -3.05 19.98 -4.86
C TYR A 164 -4.50 19.71 -5.31
N ALA A 165 -5.23 18.89 -4.58
CA ALA A 165 -6.65 18.69 -4.80
C ALA A 165 -7.47 19.98 -4.60
N GLY A 166 -6.99 20.93 -3.77
CA GLY A 166 -7.56 22.25 -3.59
C GLY A 166 -9.02 22.23 -3.15
N LEU A 167 -9.36 21.33 -2.19
CA LEU A 167 -10.73 21.07 -1.79
C LEU A 167 -11.30 22.18 -0.89
N THR A 168 -12.55 22.58 -1.16
CA THR A 168 -13.30 23.63 -0.44
C THR A 168 -14.53 23.11 0.29
N GLY A 169 -14.79 21.81 0.23
CA GLY A 169 -16.01 21.16 0.75
C GLY A 169 -17.15 21.05 -0.27
N LYS A 170 -16.91 21.42 -1.52
CA LYS A 170 -17.91 21.39 -2.60
C LYS A 170 -17.62 20.32 -3.64
N GLU A 171 -16.40 19.83 -3.69
CA GLU A 171 -15.89 18.98 -4.74
C GLU A 171 -16.25 17.51 -4.50
N THR A 172 -16.60 16.84 -5.60
CA THR A 172 -16.66 15.38 -5.71
C THR A 172 -15.31 14.88 -6.19
N VAL A 173 -14.69 14.05 -5.37
CA VAL A 173 -13.35 13.49 -5.60
C VAL A 173 -13.46 12.01 -5.94
N TRP A 174 -12.72 11.58 -6.95
CA TRP A 174 -12.52 10.16 -7.25
C TRP A 174 -11.07 9.78 -6.96
N ASP A 175 -10.89 8.76 -6.11
CA ASP A 175 -9.60 8.16 -5.79
C ASP A 175 -9.54 6.80 -6.49
N LEU A 176 -8.74 6.74 -7.55
CA LEU A 176 -8.59 5.57 -8.39
C LEU A 176 -7.30 4.83 -7.99
N TYR A 177 -7.40 3.56 -7.66
CA TYR A 177 -6.42 2.73 -6.91
C TYR A 177 -6.42 3.01 -5.40
N CYS A 178 -7.60 3.13 -4.79
CA CYS A 178 -7.73 3.61 -3.42
C CYS A 178 -7.20 2.64 -2.34
N GLY A 179 -6.94 1.37 -2.67
CA GLY A 179 -6.48 0.38 -1.70
C GLY A 179 -7.45 0.25 -0.51
N ILE A 180 -6.92 0.35 0.70
CA ILE A 180 -7.72 0.35 1.96
C ILE A 180 -8.28 1.74 2.31
N GLY A 181 -8.31 2.66 1.34
CA GLY A 181 -8.88 4.00 1.47
C GLY A 181 -7.96 5.02 2.13
N THR A 182 -6.65 4.82 2.12
CA THR A 182 -5.73 5.72 2.84
C THR A 182 -5.79 7.15 2.34
N ILE A 183 -5.67 7.38 1.04
CA ILE A 183 -5.80 8.71 0.44
C ILE A 183 -7.26 9.17 0.46
N SER A 184 -8.21 8.28 0.11
CA SER A 184 -9.64 8.60 0.09
C SER A 184 -10.14 9.21 1.40
N LEU A 185 -9.85 8.55 2.53
CA LEU A 185 -10.30 9.01 3.85
C LEU A 185 -9.57 10.27 4.31
N PHE A 186 -8.33 10.46 3.89
CA PHE A 186 -7.58 11.69 4.14
C PHE A 186 -8.21 12.88 3.39
N LEU A 187 -8.61 12.67 2.13
CA LEU A 187 -9.30 13.68 1.30
C LEU A 187 -10.73 13.94 1.78
N ALA A 188 -11.43 12.93 2.29
CA ALA A 188 -12.81 13.05 2.78
C ALA A 188 -13.00 14.09 3.89
N GLN A 189 -11.93 14.43 4.62
CA GLN A 189 -11.95 15.48 5.64
C GLN A 189 -12.27 16.88 5.06
N LYS A 190 -12.05 17.10 3.75
CA LYS A 190 -12.25 18.40 3.08
C LYS A 190 -13.07 18.31 1.79
N ALA A 191 -13.44 17.12 1.35
CA ALA A 191 -14.30 16.92 0.18
C ALA A 191 -15.78 16.98 0.54
N LYS A 192 -16.64 17.30 -0.43
CA LYS A 192 -18.08 17.06 -0.33
C LYS A 192 -18.38 15.57 -0.32
N GLN A 193 -17.79 14.84 -1.25
CA GLN A 193 -17.94 13.40 -1.42
C GLN A 193 -16.67 12.80 -2.02
N VAL A 194 -16.28 11.62 -1.55
CA VAL A 194 -15.17 10.85 -2.13
C VAL A 194 -15.69 9.51 -2.61
N TYR A 195 -15.27 9.11 -3.80
CA TYR A 195 -15.50 7.79 -4.38
C TYR A 195 -14.18 7.08 -4.57
N GLY A 196 -13.95 5.99 -3.83
CA GLY A 196 -12.77 5.16 -3.97
C GLY A 196 -13.03 3.95 -4.86
N VAL A 197 -12.12 3.65 -5.78
CA VAL A 197 -12.21 2.47 -6.65
C VAL A 197 -10.94 1.64 -6.52
N GLU A 198 -11.11 0.33 -6.32
CA GLU A 198 -10.03 -0.63 -6.18
C GLU A 198 -10.48 -2.00 -6.73
N ILE A 199 -9.58 -2.69 -7.42
CA ILE A 199 -9.89 -3.99 -8.01
C ILE A 199 -9.90 -5.14 -6.98
N VAL A 200 -9.26 -4.95 -5.83
CA VAL A 200 -9.07 -5.97 -4.78
C VAL A 200 -10.22 -5.92 -3.78
N PRO A 201 -11.15 -6.91 -3.77
CA PRO A 201 -12.33 -6.87 -2.89
C PRO A 201 -12.00 -6.78 -1.38
N PRO A 202 -11.00 -7.50 -0.83
CA PRO A 202 -10.62 -7.35 0.57
C PRO A 202 -10.16 -5.93 0.94
N ALA A 203 -9.45 -5.25 0.05
CA ALA A 203 -9.02 -3.87 0.29
C ALA A 203 -10.22 -2.90 0.40
N ILE A 204 -11.24 -3.09 -0.44
CA ILE A 204 -12.49 -2.32 -0.34
C ILE A 204 -13.27 -2.62 0.95
N ALA A 205 -13.26 -3.87 1.42
CA ALA A 205 -13.85 -4.20 2.71
C ALA A 205 -13.14 -3.46 3.85
N ASP A 206 -11.81 -3.43 3.84
CA ASP A 206 -11.00 -2.68 4.80
C ASP A 206 -11.24 -1.16 4.68
N ALA A 207 -11.36 -0.61 3.45
CA ALA A 207 -11.65 0.81 3.24
C ALA A 207 -13.01 1.23 3.85
N LYS A 208 -14.05 0.41 3.65
CA LYS A 208 -15.39 0.63 4.25
C LYS A 208 -15.35 0.53 5.78
N ASP A 209 -14.60 -0.42 6.32
CA ASP A 209 -14.43 -0.56 7.77
C ASP A 209 -13.68 0.64 8.35
N ASN A 210 -12.61 1.09 7.68
CA ASN A 210 -11.86 2.28 8.06
C ASN A 210 -12.72 3.55 8.04
N ALA A 211 -13.55 3.74 7.01
CA ALA A 211 -14.50 4.87 6.95
C ALA A 211 -15.45 4.85 8.16
N ARG A 212 -16.07 3.70 8.45
CA ARG A 212 -16.99 3.52 9.56
C ARG A 212 -16.33 3.80 10.92
N ARG A 213 -15.10 3.30 11.15
CA ARG A 213 -14.33 3.48 12.38
C ARG A 213 -14.00 4.95 12.67
N ASN A 214 -13.82 5.73 11.61
CA ASN A 214 -13.53 7.16 11.71
C ASN A 214 -14.81 8.03 11.65
N GLY A 215 -16.01 7.45 11.56
CA GLY A 215 -17.26 8.21 11.41
C GLY A 215 -17.36 8.99 10.11
N ILE A 216 -16.57 8.62 9.08
CA ILE A 216 -16.56 9.27 7.77
C ILE A 216 -17.75 8.75 6.96
N GLN A 217 -18.70 9.62 6.65
CA GLN A 217 -19.94 9.29 5.94
C GLN A 217 -19.95 9.73 4.48
N ASN A 218 -19.02 10.60 4.09
CA ASN A 218 -18.89 11.15 2.75
C ASN A 218 -17.80 10.44 1.91
N ALA A 219 -17.60 9.14 2.16
CA ALA A 219 -16.72 8.29 1.37
C ALA A 219 -17.44 6.99 1.02
N GLU A 220 -17.47 6.66 -0.27
CA GLU A 220 -18.04 5.43 -0.81
C GLU A 220 -16.96 4.65 -1.58
N PHE A 221 -17.03 3.31 -1.53
CA PHE A 221 -15.99 2.47 -2.10
C PHE A 221 -16.58 1.37 -2.99
N TYR A 222 -15.98 1.18 -4.16
CA TYR A 222 -16.41 0.25 -5.21
C TYR A 222 -15.30 -0.72 -5.59
N VAL A 223 -15.68 -1.99 -5.71
CA VAL A 223 -14.79 -3.03 -6.27
C VAL A 223 -14.95 -3.04 -7.78
N GLY A 224 -13.87 -2.85 -8.49
CA GLY A 224 -13.86 -2.92 -9.96
C GLY A 224 -12.75 -2.09 -10.56
N LYS A 225 -12.75 -2.04 -11.88
CA LYS A 225 -11.83 -1.20 -12.62
C LYS A 225 -12.36 0.22 -12.72
N ALA A 226 -11.47 1.19 -12.54
CA ALA A 226 -11.84 2.60 -12.54
C ALA A 226 -12.44 3.05 -13.89
N GLU A 227 -11.89 2.54 -15.00
CA GLU A 227 -12.37 2.81 -16.36
C GLU A 227 -13.76 2.22 -16.66
N GLU A 228 -14.27 1.35 -15.79
CA GLU A 228 -15.63 0.80 -15.90
C GLU A 228 -16.59 1.49 -14.91
N ILE A 229 -16.15 1.64 -13.66
CA ILE A 229 -16.98 2.18 -12.56
C ILE A 229 -17.27 3.66 -12.74
N LEU A 230 -16.25 4.47 -13.08
CA LEU A 230 -16.39 5.92 -13.17
C LEU A 230 -17.36 6.34 -14.29
N PRO A 231 -17.25 5.84 -15.55
CA PRO A 231 -18.22 6.15 -16.58
C PRO A 231 -19.63 5.67 -16.25
N HIS A 232 -19.76 4.46 -15.69
CA HIS A 232 -21.05 3.91 -15.32
C HIS A 232 -21.77 4.81 -14.31
N LYS A 233 -21.10 5.26 -13.27
CA LYS A 233 -21.65 6.18 -12.26
C LYS A 233 -22.02 7.54 -12.86
N TYR A 234 -21.22 8.03 -13.80
CA TYR A 234 -21.56 9.26 -14.51
C TYR A 234 -22.84 9.11 -15.36
N GLU A 235 -22.95 8.02 -16.13
CA GLU A 235 -24.08 7.77 -17.03
C GLU A 235 -25.40 7.46 -16.29
N THR A 236 -25.32 6.69 -15.19
CA THR A 236 -26.52 6.23 -14.48
C THR A 236 -26.98 7.16 -13.35
N GLU A 237 -26.05 7.82 -12.69
CA GLU A 237 -26.32 8.62 -11.49
C GLU A 237 -25.92 10.09 -11.65
N ASN A 238 -25.39 10.48 -12.82
CA ASN A 238 -24.84 11.81 -13.12
C ASN A 238 -23.79 12.29 -12.08
N VAL A 239 -23.02 11.34 -11.53
CA VAL A 239 -21.94 11.64 -10.59
C VAL A 239 -20.74 12.15 -11.36
N LYS A 240 -20.44 13.44 -11.22
CA LYS A 240 -19.30 14.11 -11.85
C LYS A 240 -18.03 13.88 -11.03
N ALA A 241 -16.88 14.02 -11.67
CA ALA A 241 -15.57 14.10 -11.04
C ALA A 241 -15.07 15.54 -11.14
N ASP A 242 -15.04 16.28 -10.03
CA ASP A 242 -14.40 17.59 -10.00
C ASP A 242 -12.89 17.44 -9.89
N VAL A 243 -12.45 16.47 -9.09
CA VAL A 243 -11.05 16.11 -8.90
C VAL A 243 -10.89 14.59 -9.02
N ILE A 244 -9.87 14.16 -9.75
CA ILE A 244 -9.44 12.75 -9.78
C ILE A 244 -8.06 12.66 -9.15
N VAL A 245 -7.90 11.73 -8.21
CA VAL A 245 -6.62 11.38 -7.61
C VAL A 245 -6.25 9.97 -8.07
N VAL A 246 -5.02 9.76 -8.47
CA VAL A 246 -4.48 8.45 -8.84
C VAL A 246 -3.18 8.18 -8.11
N ASP A 247 -3.02 6.95 -7.61
CA ASP A 247 -1.79 6.42 -7.02
C ASP A 247 -1.53 5.01 -7.59
N PRO A 248 -1.19 4.91 -8.90
CA PRO A 248 -1.06 3.65 -9.57
C PRO A 248 0.20 2.88 -9.14
N PRO A 249 0.24 1.55 -9.36
CA PRO A 249 1.46 0.78 -9.19
C PRO A 249 2.58 1.25 -10.13
N ARG A 250 3.81 0.74 -9.96
CA ARG A 250 5.00 1.12 -10.75
C ARG A 250 4.82 1.14 -12.27
N LYS A 251 3.89 0.34 -12.81
CA LYS A 251 3.59 0.35 -14.26
C LYS A 251 2.86 1.62 -14.73
N GLY A 252 2.42 2.49 -13.83
CA GLY A 252 1.58 3.65 -14.12
C GLY A 252 0.12 3.29 -14.38
N CYS A 253 -0.66 4.23 -14.88
CA CYS A 253 -2.04 4.02 -15.27
C CYS A 253 -2.14 3.20 -16.56
N ASP A 254 -3.19 2.38 -16.66
CA ASP A 254 -3.55 1.73 -17.91
C ASP A 254 -4.11 2.76 -18.90
N GLU A 255 -3.94 2.53 -20.21
CA GLU A 255 -4.36 3.45 -21.26
C GLU A 255 -5.87 3.76 -21.20
N ALA A 256 -6.69 2.74 -20.99
CA ALA A 256 -8.14 2.89 -20.82
C ALA A 256 -8.53 3.82 -19.66
N LEU A 257 -7.75 3.81 -18.57
CA LEU A 257 -7.97 4.72 -17.46
C LEU A 257 -7.60 6.17 -17.83
N LEU A 258 -6.46 6.37 -18.51
CA LEU A 258 -6.05 7.70 -18.98
C LEU A 258 -7.09 8.29 -19.95
N GLU A 259 -7.61 7.48 -20.88
CA GLU A 259 -8.71 7.86 -21.77
C GLU A 259 -9.98 8.25 -20.99
N THR A 260 -10.31 7.48 -19.96
CA THR A 260 -11.45 7.76 -19.08
C THR A 260 -11.27 9.09 -18.35
N ILE A 261 -10.09 9.37 -17.79
CA ILE A 261 -9.80 10.67 -17.13
C ILE A 261 -10.01 11.82 -18.13
N VAL A 262 -9.49 11.69 -19.35
CA VAL A 262 -9.66 12.72 -20.40
C VAL A 262 -11.13 12.89 -20.77
N LYS A 263 -11.88 11.80 -20.92
CA LYS A 263 -13.31 11.81 -21.25
C LYS A 263 -14.17 12.45 -20.15
N MET A 264 -13.84 12.17 -18.88
CA MET A 264 -14.57 12.71 -17.73
C MET A 264 -14.28 14.19 -17.47
N GLN A 265 -13.17 14.69 -17.97
CA GLN A 265 -12.79 16.10 -17.93
C GLN A 265 -12.83 16.72 -16.50
N PRO A 266 -12.24 16.10 -15.46
CA PRO A 266 -12.14 16.74 -14.15
C PRO A 266 -11.38 18.07 -14.25
N GLU A 267 -11.71 19.01 -13.37
CA GLU A 267 -10.99 20.28 -13.32
C GLU A 267 -9.52 20.09 -12.91
N ARG A 268 -9.27 19.12 -12.05
CA ARG A 268 -7.94 18.79 -11.53
C ARG A 268 -7.70 17.30 -11.50
N VAL A 269 -6.46 16.91 -11.82
CA VAL A 269 -5.95 15.57 -11.61
C VAL A 269 -4.74 15.68 -10.70
N VAL A 270 -4.75 14.94 -9.59
CA VAL A 270 -3.60 14.78 -8.70
C VAL A 270 -3.00 13.41 -8.93
N TYR A 271 -1.80 13.36 -9.45
CA TYR A 271 -1.09 12.13 -9.77
C TYR A 271 0.01 11.89 -8.73
N VAL A 272 -0.12 10.84 -7.92
CA VAL A 272 0.91 10.33 -7.03
C VAL A 272 1.64 9.19 -7.75
N SER A 273 2.96 9.15 -7.68
CA SER A 273 3.74 8.14 -8.40
C SER A 273 5.03 7.77 -7.69
N CYS A 274 5.29 6.47 -7.61
CA CYS A 274 6.56 5.89 -7.16
C CYS A 274 7.57 5.64 -8.28
N ASP A 275 7.23 5.93 -9.54
CA ASP A 275 8.10 5.71 -10.71
C ASP A 275 8.05 6.89 -11.67
N SER A 276 9.16 7.60 -11.79
CA SER A 276 9.25 8.81 -12.61
C SER A 276 9.16 8.55 -14.12
N ALA A 277 9.52 7.37 -14.59
CA ALA A 277 9.49 7.05 -16.02
C ALA A 277 8.05 6.81 -16.49
N THR A 278 7.27 6.02 -15.75
CA THR A 278 5.87 5.80 -16.05
C THR A 278 5.03 7.05 -15.80
N LEU A 279 5.37 7.84 -14.78
CA LEU A 279 4.76 9.16 -14.57
C LEU A 279 4.96 10.06 -15.80
N ALA A 280 6.18 10.18 -16.32
CA ALA A 280 6.45 11.01 -17.49
C ALA A 280 5.67 10.56 -18.73
N ARG A 281 5.51 9.24 -18.92
CA ARG A 281 4.67 8.67 -19.99
C ARG A 281 3.22 9.11 -19.85
N ASP A 282 2.65 8.96 -18.67
CA ASP A 282 1.23 9.24 -18.41
C ASP A 282 0.95 10.75 -18.45
N LEU A 283 1.86 11.57 -17.92
CA LEU A 283 1.79 13.03 -18.04
C LEU A 283 1.84 13.49 -19.49
N LYS A 284 2.68 12.88 -20.34
CA LYS A 284 2.73 13.18 -21.77
C LYS A 284 1.36 12.94 -22.42
N TYR A 285 0.68 11.85 -22.08
CA TYR A 285 -0.65 11.57 -22.59
C TYR A 285 -1.67 12.63 -22.13
N LEU A 286 -1.75 12.89 -20.82
CA LEU A 286 -2.71 13.84 -20.26
C LEU A 286 -2.47 15.27 -20.79
N THR A 287 -1.20 15.70 -20.90
CA THR A 287 -0.89 17.04 -21.43
C THR A 287 -1.20 17.17 -22.92
N ALA A 288 -1.03 16.11 -23.71
CA ALA A 288 -1.44 16.10 -25.11
C ALA A 288 -2.99 16.16 -25.28
N ASN A 289 -3.74 15.82 -24.23
CA ASN A 289 -5.21 15.77 -24.23
C ASN A 289 -5.86 16.86 -23.36
N GLY A 290 -5.22 18.04 -23.25
CA GLY A 290 -5.85 19.24 -22.71
C GLY A 290 -5.59 19.52 -21.23
N TYR A 291 -4.70 18.77 -20.59
CA TYR A 291 -4.24 19.08 -19.23
C TYR A 291 -2.91 19.81 -19.24
N LYS A 292 -2.67 20.59 -18.21
CA LYS A 292 -1.40 21.29 -17.97
C LYS A 292 -0.85 20.87 -16.61
N ALA A 293 0.40 20.41 -16.57
CA ALA A 293 1.10 20.18 -15.32
C ALA A 293 1.47 21.52 -14.69
N GLU A 294 0.87 21.82 -13.52
CA GLU A 294 1.01 23.12 -12.85
C GLU A 294 2.05 23.10 -11.74
N ARG A 295 2.07 22.02 -10.96
CA ARG A 295 2.94 21.89 -9.80
C ARG A 295 3.46 20.45 -9.71
N LEU A 296 4.67 20.33 -9.22
CA LEU A 296 5.31 19.06 -8.91
C LEU A 296 5.99 19.17 -7.55
N ALA A 297 5.85 18.15 -6.73
CA ALA A 297 6.59 17.98 -5.49
C ALA A 297 7.11 16.56 -5.38
N THR A 298 8.28 16.39 -4.78
CA THR A 298 8.86 15.09 -4.49
C THR A 298 8.89 14.86 -2.98
N VAL A 299 8.70 13.61 -2.58
CA VAL A 299 8.75 13.17 -1.19
C VAL A 299 9.70 11.99 -1.09
N ASP A 300 10.73 12.12 -0.26
CA ASP A 300 11.69 11.03 -0.01
C ASP A 300 11.08 10.01 0.97
N MET A 301 10.25 9.11 0.40
CA MET A 301 9.57 8.05 1.14
C MET A 301 10.54 6.95 1.57
N PHE A 302 11.58 6.72 0.77
CA PHE A 302 12.55 5.65 0.94
C PHE A 302 13.98 6.19 1.00
N PRO A 303 14.37 6.89 2.09
CA PRO A 303 15.71 7.47 2.24
C PRO A 303 16.79 6.43 1.98
N MET A 304 17.93 6.86 1.42
CA MET A 304 19.07 6.02 1.06
C MET A 304 18.80 5.01 -0.06
N THR A 305 17.68 5.11 -0.78
CA THR A 305 17.40 4.33 -1.99
C THR A 305 17.31 5.23 -3.22
N VAL A 306 17.15 4.62 -4.40
CA VAL A 306 16.94 5.34 -5.67
C VAL A 306 15.45 5.72 -5.91
N HIS A 307 14.58 5.40 -4.97
CA HIS A 307 13.15 5.61 -5.11
C HIS A 307 12.71 6.93 -4.48
N VAL A 308 11.91 7.69 -5.20
CA VAL A 308 11.29 8.93 -4.73
C VAL A 308 9.83 8.96 -5.16
N GLU A 309 8.96 9.33 -4.23
CA GLU A 309 7.55 9.60 -4.55
C GLU A 309 7.40 10.99 -5.15
N THR A 310 6.51 11.10 -6.10
CA THR A 310 6.25 12.36 -6.81
C THR A 310 4.77 12.64 -6.83
N VAL A 311 4.37 13.86 -6.48
CA VAL A 311 2.98 14.35 -6.59
C VAL A 311 2.92 15.43 -7.64
N VAL A 312 2.03 15.30 -8.62
CA VAL A 312 1.83 16.27 -9.68
C VAL A 312 0.38 16.75 -9.67
N LEU A 313 0.21 18.07 -9.72
CA LEU A 313 -1.07 18.68 -10.03
C LEU A 313 -1.16 18.96 -11.52
N LEU A 314 -2.21 18.41 -12.15
CA LEU A 314 -2.62 18.81 -13.47
C LEU A 314 -3.97 19.54 -13.37
N SER A 315 -4.07 20.66 -14.08
CA SER A 315 -5.32 21.38 -14.28
C SER A 315 -5.79 21.23 -15.73
N LYS A 316 -7.10 21.31 -15.92
CA LYS A 316 -7.67 21.40 -17.26
C LYS A 316 -7.20 22.72 -17.89
N GLY A 317 -6.50 22.61 -19.04
CA GLY A 317 -6.07 23.79 -19.80
C GLY A 317 -7.27 24.55 -20.36
N GLU A 318 -7.17 25.87 -20.45
CA GLU A 318 -8.11 26.63 -21.28
C GLU A 318 -7.98 26.15 -22.72
N VAL A 319 -9.08 25.69 -23.29
CA VAL A 319 -9.13 25.34 -24.71
C VAL A 319 -8.93 26.65 -25.48
N ASP A 320 -7.73 26.84 -26.02
CA ASP A 320 -7.45 27.96 -26.89
C ASP A 320 -8.27 27.78 -28.16
N SER A 321 -9.48 28.35 -28.17
CA SER A 321 -10.44 28.30 -29.25
C SER A 321 -9.92 28.92 -30.59
N LYS A 322 -8.65 29.36 -30.59
CA LYS A 322 -7.97 29.93 -31.76
C LYS A 322 -7.17 28.93 -32.60
N LYS A 323 -7.07 27.65 -32.19
CA LYS A 323 -6.36 26.62 -32.99
C LYS A 323 -7.25 25.69 -33.80
N ILE A 324 -8.55 25.95 -33.86
CA ILE A 324 -9.46 25.26 -34.78
C ILE A 324 -9.86 26.26 -35.88
N ARG A 325 -8.93 26.49 -36.78
CA ARG A 325 -9.20 27.04 -38.12
C ARG A 325 -8.23 26.43 -39.13
#